data_e831d41a14bda89225868a808f5173e8
#
_entry.id   e831d41a14bda89225868a808f5173e8
#
_cell.length_a   1.000
_cell.length_b   1.000
_cell.length_c   1.000
_cell.angle_alpha   90.00
_cell.angle_beta   90.00
_cell.angle_gamma   90.00
#
_symmetry.space_group_name_H-M   'P 1'
#
loop_
_entity.id
_entity.type
_entity.pdbx_description
1 polymer ?
#
loop_
_entity_poly.entity_id
_entity_poly.type
_entity_poly.pdbx_seq_one_letter_code
_entity_poly.pdbx_strand_id
1 'polypeptide(L)'
;FNWNPEKNLGDSLYVYNLQIQKTEKLFAKQREKLSPMGAYSNDHNKKVFVKDGDLYLHFLRTNRVKRLTQTVDLESTPEFSLDDENIIFRRGQNLYAQNINDGFVKQLTDFQAGSKAVEKKKTDEELWLEKDQLELFDVLEERKNKETQAKKNNPPQKGLKKIYLDDKRLGGLQVSPNLNMLIYSVVETPKTQKNTIVPNYVNASGYTEDIPARNKVGSPQMTSESYLFNALADTVFKVSSKGLPGLEKFPAYFKDYPKIDSATK
;
A
#
# COMPACT_ATOMS: atom_id res chain seq x y z
N PHE A 1 -14.34 -15.01 18.73
CA PHE A 1 -14.48 -13.71 19.38
C PHE A 1 -13.66 -13.65 20.68
N ASN A 2 -13.18 -12.47 21.01
CA ASN A 2 -12.48 -12.23 22.29
C ASN A 2 -13.51 -11.94 23.38
N TRP A 3 -13.32 -12.53 24.57
CA TRP A 3 -14.22 -12.37 25.70
C TRP A 3 -13.47 -12.58 27.02
N ASN A 4 -13.87 -11.86 28.05
CA ASN A 4 -13.29 -11.94 29.41
C ASN A 4 -14.34 -12.11 30.48
N PRO A 5 -15.02 -13.28 30.54
CA PRO A 5 -16.05 -13.53 31.54
C PRO A 5 -15.48 -13.67 32.98
N GLU A 6 -14.21 -14.05 33.06
CA GLU A 6 -13.50 -14.29 34.31
C GLU A 6 -12.85 -13.02 34.88
N LYS A 7 -12.96 -11.86 34.15
CA LYS A 7 -12.35 -10.57 34.55
C LYS A 7 -10.84 -10.64 34.80
N ASN A 8 -10.13 -11.47 34.03
CA ASN A 8 -8.68 -11.56 34.07
C ASN A 8 -8.02 -10.30 33.45
N LEU A 9 -6.68 -10.20 33.56
CA LEU A 9 -5.90 -9.07 32.95
C LEU A 9 -6.00 -8.95 31.45
N GLY A 10 -6.51 -9.96 30.74
CA GLY A 10 -6.68 -9.95 29.31
C GLY A 10 -7.80 -10.83 28.81
N ASP A 11 -8.24 -10.56 27.59
CA ASP A 11 -9.28 -11.34 26.92
C ASP A 11 -8.76 -12.71 26.50
N SER A 12 -9.65 -13.67 26.49
CA SER A 12 -9.43 -15.00 25.94
C SER A 12 -10.24 -15.19 24.66
N LEU A 13 -9.72 -16.01 23.74
CA LEU A 13 -10.41 -16.33 22.49
C LEU A 13 -11.42 -17.46 22.74
N TYR A 14 -12.66 -17.22 22.33
CA TYR A 14 -13.76 -18.18 22.38
C TYR A 14 -14.31 -18.47 21.00
N VAL A 15 -14.79 -19.67 20.79
CA VAL A 15 -15.58 -20.09 19.61
C VAL A 15 -17.02 -20.36 20.04
N TYR A 16 -17.97 -19.91 19.21
CA TYR A 16 -19.37 -20.27 19.36
C TYR A 16 -19.79 -21.19 18.23
N ASN A 17 -20.23 -22.38 18.57
CA ASN A 17 -20.73 -23.33 17.59
C ASN A 17 -22.22 -23.08 17.40
N LEU A 18 -22.59 -22.67 16.18
CA LEU A 18 -23.98 -22.31 15.81
C LEU A 18 -24.95 -23.51 15.85
N GLN A 19 -24.47 -24.73 15.60
CA GLN A 19 -25.31 -25.93 15.56
C GLN A 19 -25.68 -26.42 16.95
N ILE A 20 -24.72 -26.51 17.83
CA ILE A 20 -24.93 -26.98 19.22
C ILE A 20 -25.13 -25.84 20.21
N GLN A 21 -25.09 -24.58 19.75
CA GLN A 21 -25.26 -23.36 20.51
C GLN A 21 -24.39 -23.30 21.81
N LYS A 22 -23.15 -23.76 21.68
CA LYS A 22 -22.17 -23.80 22.77
C LYS A 22 -21.01 -22.88 22.55
N THR A 23 -20.59 -22.19 23.60
CA THR A 23 -19.37 -21.38 23.63
C THR A 23 -18.28 -22.16 24.34
N GLU A 24 -17.11 -22.23 23.71
CA GLU A 24 -15.93 -22.89 24.26
C GLU A 24 -14.72 -21.98 24.22
N LYS A 25 -13.93 -21.98 25.30
CA LYS A 25 -12.65 -21.26 25.37
C LYS A 25 -11.60 -22.00 24.55
N LEU A 26 -10.90 -21.27 23.69
CA LEU A 26 -9.84 -21.85 22.86
C LEU A 26 -8.48 -21.72 23.53
N PHE A 27 -7.84 -22.86 23.77
CA PHE A 27 -6.47 -22.94 24.25
C PHE A 27 -5.46 -22.86 23.09
N ALA A 28 -4.19 -22.59 23.38
CA ALA A 28 -3.13 -22.37 22.38
C ALA A 28 -3.10 -23.45 21.26
N LYS A 29 -3.15 -24.74 21.61
CA LYS A 29 -3.18 -25.85 20.63
C LYS A 29 -4.41 -25.84 19.72
N GLN A 30 -5.53 -25.32 20.21
CA GLN A 30 -6.77 -25.24 19.41
C GLN A 30 -6.74 -24.01 18.49
N ARG A 31 -6.09 -22.92 18.93
CA ARG A 31 -5.88 -21.71 18.11
C ARG A 31 -5.04 -21.99 16.87
N GLU A 32 -4.03 -22.87 16.99
CA GLU A 32 -3.19 -23.28 15.85
C GLU A 32 -3.99 -23.97 14.73
N LYS A 33 -5.12 -24.59 15.08
CA LYS A 33 -6.01 -25.26 14.11
C LYS A 33 -6.95 -24.30 13.40
N LEU A 34 -7.16 -23.09 13.94
CA LEU A 34 -7.96 -22.07 13.30
C LEU A 34 -7.11 -21.32 12.28
N SER A 35 -7.58 -21.25 11.04
CA SER A 35 -6.95 -20.34 10.08
C SER A 35 -7.13 -18.90 10.55
N PRO A 36 -6.08 -18.07 10.52
CA PRO A 36 -6.16 -16.65 10.84
C PRO A 36 -7.23 -15.92 10.04
N MET A 37 -7.51 -14.67 10.41
CA MET A 37 -8.36 -13.81 9.56
C MET A 37 -7.77 -13.72 8.15
N GLY A 38 -8.64 -13.72 7.14
CA GLY A 38 -8.24 -13.70 5.74
C GLY A 38 -9.44 -13.53 4.82
N ALA A 39 -9.20 -13.51 3.52
CA ALA A 39 -10.23 -13.37 2.50
C ALA A 39 -10.70 -14.74 2.01
N TYR A 40 -11.98 -14.82 1.67
CA TYR A 40 -12.58 -16.01 1.06
C TYR A 40 -12.68 -15.83 -0.45
N SER A 41 -12.56 -16.94 -1.18
CA SER A 41 -12.91 -17.01 -2.60
C SER A 41 -14.40 -16.75 -2.80
N ASN A 42 -14.80 -16.34 -4.01
CA ASN A 42 -16.21 -16.06 -4.33
C ASN A 42 -17.12 -17.28 -4.11
N ASP A 43 -16.60 -18.48 -4.37
CA ASP A 43 -17.31 -19.75 -4.14
C ASP A 43 -17.24 -20.22 -2.67
N HIS A 44 -16.58 -19.49 -1.78
CA HIS A 44 -16.37 -19.82 -0.36
C HIS A 44 -15.73 -21.19 -0.10
N ASN A 45 -15.05 -21.77 -1.10
CA ASN A 45 -14.36 -23.07 -0.96
C ASN A 45 -12.88 -22.91 -0.56
N LYS A 46 -12.33 -21.71 -0.71
CA LYS A 46 -10.94 -21.39 -0.40
C LYS A 46 -10.88 -20.18 0.52
N LYS A 47 -9.84 -20.11 1.31
CA LYS A 47 -9.52 -18.96 2.14
C LYS A 47 -8.03 -18.67 2.03
N VAL A 48 -7.67 -17.43 1.77
CA VAL A 48 -6.30 -16.95 1.81
C VAL A 48 -6.05 -16.15 3.07
N PHE A 49 -4.91 -16.35 3.71
CA PHE A 49 -4.53 -15.64 4.93
C PHE A 49 -3.01 -15.50 5.01
N VAL A 50 -2.57 -14.60 5.89
CA VAL A 50 -1.16 -14.41 6.24
C VAL A 50 -0.87 -15.07 7.58
N LYS A 51 0.23 -15.81 7.64
CA LYS A 51 0.79 -16.33 8.88
C LYS A 51 2.31 -16.15 8.84
N ASP A 52 2.87 -15.56 9.89
CA ASP A 52 4.32 -15.31 10.03
C ASP A 52 4.92 -14.52 8.84
N GLY A 53 4.11 -13.67 8.20
CA GLY A 53 4.51 -12.85 7.04
C GLY A 53 4.37 -13.53 5.68
N ASP A 54 4.01 -14.81 5.63
CA ASP A 54 3.81 -15.56 4.39
C ASP A 54 2.34 -15.81 4.07
N LEU A 55 2.05 -16.04 2.80
CA LEU A 55 0.72 -16.37 2.29
C LEU A 55 0.43 -17.86 2.41
N TYR A 56 -0.77 -18.17 2.86
CA TYR A 56 -1.31 -19.53 2.96
C TYR A 56 -2.69 -19.58 2.29
N LEU A 57 -2.92 -20.66 1.56
CA LEU A 57 -4.20 -21.00 0.95
C LEU A 57 -4.79 -22.20 1.64
N HIS A 58 -5.99 -22.05 2.18
CA HIS A 58 -6.76 -23.10 2.84
C HIS A 58 -7.91 -23.55 1.93
N PHE A 59 -7.91 -24.80 1.54
CA PHE A 59 -9.00 -25.47 0.84
C PHE A 59 -10.01 -25.98 1.87
N LEU A 60 -11.14 -25.30 2.03
CA LEU A 60 -12.07 -25.51 3.14
C LEU A 60 -12.76 -26.89 3.08
N ARG A 61 -13.07 -27.39 1.89
CA ARG A 61 -13.73 -28.70 1.73
C ARG A 61 -12.83 -29.86 2.14
N THR A 62 -11.54 -29.78 1.87
CA THR A 62 -10.56 -30.84 2.14
C THR A 62 -9.76 -30.59 3.41
N ASN A 63 -9.97 -29.45 4.04
CA ASN A 63 -9.18 -28.93 5.17
C ASN A 63 -7.65 -28.94 4.94
N ARG A 64 -7.23 -28.84 3.67
CA ARG A 64 -5.83 -28.80 3.27
C ARG A 64 -5.34 -27.36 3.26
N VAL A 65 -4.19 -27.12 3.89
CA VAL A 65 -3.50 -25.83 3.85
C VAL A 65 -2.23 -25.95 3.01
N LYS A 66 -2.04 -25.03 2.06
CA LYS A 66 -0.85 -24.91 1.21
C LYS A 66 -0.18 -23.57 1.52
N ARG A 67 1.10 -23.59 1.86
CA ARG A 67 1.93 -22.37 1.91
C ARG A 67 2.24 -21.93 0.48
N LEU A 68 2.01 -20.67 0.16
CA LEU A 68 2.20 -20.12 -1.18
C LEU A 68 3.53 -19.37 -1.33
N THR A 69 3.96 -18.69 -0.26
CA THR A 69 5.22 -17.93 -0.24
C THR A 69 6.12 -18.39 0.91
N GLN A 70 7.41 -18.21 0.72
CA GLN A 70 8.43 -18.38 1.75
C GLN A 70 9.54 -17.38 1.45
N THR A 71 9.36 -16.16 1.92
CA THR A 71 10.25 -15.03 1.63
C THR A 71 10.65 -14.32 2.91
N VAL A 72 11.70 -13.50 2.82
CA VAL A 72 12.11 -12.62 3.93
C VAL A 72 11.18 -11.41 4.03
N ASP A 73 10.62 -10.99 2.87
CA ASP A 73 9.67 -9.90 2.81
C ASP A 73 8.32 -10.33 3.37
N LEU A 74 7.66 -9.41 4.05
CA LEU A 74 6.35 -9.65 4.65
C LEU A 74 5.25 -9.38 3.63
N GLU A 75 4.43 -10.39 3.36
CA GLU A 75 3.19 -10.23 2.62
C GLU A 75 2.05 -9.78 3.56
N SER A 76 1.10 -9.03 3.00
CA SER A 76 -0.04 -8.53 3.76
C SER A 76 -1.28 -8.35 2.89
N THR A 77 -2.44 -8.21 3.52
CA THR A 77 -3.74 -7.92 2.86
C THR A 77 -4.03 -8.79 1.65
N PRO A 78 -4.00 -10.13 1.77
CA PRO A 78 -4.29 -10.99 0.65
C PRO A 78 -5.79 -10.99 0.32
N GLU A 79 -6.11 -10.94 -0.98
CA GLU A 79 -7.46 -10.98 -1.53
C GLU A 79 -7.48 -11.87 -2.77
N PHE A 80 -8.66 -12.41 -3.12
CA PHE A 80 -8.84 -13.11 -4.38
C PHE A 80 -9.17 -12.13 -5.50
N SER A 81 -8.70 -12.44 -6.72
CA SER A 81 -9.21 -11.81 -7.94
C SER A 81 -10.66 -12.22 -8.22
N LEU A 82 -11.34 -11.51 -9.12
CA LEU A 82 -12.75 -11.77 -9.46
C LEU A 82 -13.01 -13.20 -9.94
N ASP A 83 -12.05 -13.79 -10.64
CA ASP A 83 -12.08 -15.14 -11.20
C ASP A 83 -11.62 -16.23 -10.22
N ASP A 84 -11.21 -15.88 -9.00
CA ASP A 84 -10.59 -16.76 -8.01
C ASP A 84 -9.35 -17.52 -8.52
N GLU A 85 -8.72 -17.05 -9.60
CA GLU A 85 -7.51 -17.66 -10.17
C GLU A 85 -6.23 -17.07 -9.57
N ASN A 86 -6.28 -15.82 -9.11
CA ASN A 86 -5.14 -15.12 -8.56
C ASN A 86 -5.38 -14.68 -7.13
N ILE A 87 -4.31 -14.66 -6.35
CA ILE A 87 -4.26 -14.02 -5.04
C ILE A 87 -3.49 -12.72 -5.19
N ILE A 88 -4.16 -11.63 -4.86
CA ILE A 88 -3.60 -10.28 -4.83
C ILE A 88 -3.07 -10.04 -3.43
N PHE A 89 -1.87 -9.53 -3.29
CA PHE A 89 -1.28 -9.23 -1.99
C PHE A 89 -0.32 -8.06 -2.07
N ARG A 90 -0.07 -7.48 -0.93
CA ARG A 90 0.91 -6.40 -0.77
C ARG A 90 2.23 -6.95 -0.23
N ARG A 91 3.34 -6.50 -0.85
CA ARG A 91 4.69 -6.69 -0.36
C ARG A 91 5.39 -5.33 -0.35
N GLY A 92 5.73 -4.85 0.85
CA GLY A 92 6.21 -3.48 1.01
C GLY A 92 5.19 -2.44 0.53
N GLN A 93 5.58 -1.61 -0.41
CA GLN A 93 4.71 -0.59 -1.00
C GLN A 93 3.98 -1.06 -2.27
N ASN A 94 4.30 -2.25 -2.78
CA ASN A 94 3.82 -2.71 -4.07
C ASN A 94 2.80 -3.84 -3.96
N LEU A 95 1.93 -3.93 -4.97
CA LEU A 95 0.96 -5.00 -5.16
C LEU A 95 1.51 -6.04 -6.14
N TYR A 96 1.20 -7.28 -5.82
CA TYR A 96 1.51 -8.46 -6.59
C TYR A 96 0.26 -9.31 -6.77
N ALA A 97 0.21 -10.06 -7.84
CA ALA A 97 -0.78 -11.12 -8.06
C ALA A 97 -0.04 -12.44 -8.27
N GLN A 98 -0.45 -13.47 -7.53
CA GLN A 98 0.07 -14.82 -7.69
C GLN A 98 -1.02 -15.74 -8.20
N ASN A 99 -0.77 -16.43 -9.31
CA ASN A 99 -1.68 -17.43 -9.82
C ASN A 99 -1.66 -18.67 -8.91
N ILE A 100 -2.85 -19.16 -8.57
CA ILE A 100 -3.02 -20.27 -7.61
C ILE A 100 -2.55 -21.61 -8.20
N ASN A 101 -2.70 -21.79 -9.51
CA ASN A 101 -2.46 -23.06 -10.20
C ASN A 101 -0.96 -23.28 -10.47
N ASP A 102 -0.32 -22.31 -11.13
CA ASP A 102 1.09 -22.43 -11.55
C ASP A 102 2.06 -21.72 -10.61
N GLY A 103 1.56 -20.88 -9.69
CA GLY A 103 2.38 -20.13 -8.74
C GLY A 103 3.09 -18.93 -9.34
N PHE A 104 2.82 -18.57 -10.60
CA PHE A 104 3.42 -17.39 -11.25
C PHE A 104 3.07 -16.13 -10.51
N VAL A 105 4.08 -15.30 -10.21
CA VAL A 105 3.93 -14.03 -9.52
C VAL A 105 4.13 -12.88 -10.51
N LYS A 106 3.13 -12.02 -10.63
CA LYS A 106 3.17 -10.80 -11.43
C LYS A 106 3.14 -9.59 -10.50
N GLN A 107 4.08 -8.67 -10.67
CA GLN A 107 4.02 -7.37 -10.01
C GLN A 107 2.99 -6.49 -10.72
N LEU A 108 2.13 -5.80 -9.95
CA LEU A 108 1.07 -4.94 -10.48
C LEU A 108 1.42 -3.45 -10.40
N THR A 109 2.27 -3.05 -9.45
CA THR A 109 2.65 -1.65 -9.22
C THR A 109 4.14 -1.50 -8.99
N ASP A 110 4.68 -0.34 -9.32
CA ASP A 110 6.08 0.02 -9.05
C ASP A 110 6.14 1.40 -8.39
N PHE A 111 5.76 1.44 -7.10
CA PHE A 111 5.91 2.64 -6.27
C PHE A 111 7.36 2.77 -5.82
N GLN A 112 7.94 3.94 -6.08
CA GLN A 112 9.31 4.28 -5.74
C GLN A 112 9.32 5.40 -4.68
N ALA A 113 10.16 5.24 -3.66
CA ALA A 113 10.43 6.31 -2.71
C ALA A 113 11.28 7.40 -3.36
N GLY A 114 11.09 8.65 -2.92
CA GLY A 114 11.81 9.80 -3.47
C GLY A 114 11.30 10.25 -4.83
N SER A 115 12.03 11.18 -5.44
CA SER A 115 11.64 11.83 -6.69
C SER A 115 12.32 11.19 -7.89
N LYS A 116 11.67 11.29 -9.05
CA LYS A 116 12.29 10.91 -10.31
C LYS A 116 13.57 11.72 -10.50
N ALA A 117 14.67 11.03 -10.75
CA ALA A 117 15.92 11.70 -11.10
C ALA A 117 15.70 12.59 -12.33
N VAL A 118 15.95 13.89 -12.15
CA VAL A 118 15.92 14.82 -13.27
C VAL A 118 17.16 14.56 -14.11
N GLU A 119 16.99 14.05 -15.31
CA GLU A 119 18.08 14.02 -16.27
C GLU A 119 18.52 15.47 -16.52
N LYS A 120 19.72 15.81 -16.07
CA LYS A 120 20.30 17.11 -16.41
C LYS A 120 20.39 17.18 -17.92
N LYS A 121 19.67 18.11 -18.54
CA LYS A 121 19.90 18.42 -19.93
C LYS A 121 21.35 18.85 -20.03
N LYS A 122 22.10 18.21 -20.94
CA LYS A 122 23.45 18.60 -21.24
C LYS A 122 23.43 20.04 -21.71
N THR A 123 24.39 20.83 -21.26
CA THR A 123 24.58 22.19 -21.76
C THR A 123 25.03 22.14 -23.21
N ASP A 124 24.88 23.24 -23.94
CA ASP A 124 25.34 23.33 -25.33
C ASP A 124 26.85 23.09 -25.42
N GLU A 125 27.62 23.48 -24.41
CA GLU A 125 29.05 23.21 -24.30
C GLU A 125 29.35 21.72 -24.11
N GLU A 126 28.60 21.02 -23.27
CA GLU A 126 28.74 19.57 -23.07
C GLU A 126 28.37 18.79 -24.34
N LEU A 127 27.33 19.23 -25.06
CA LEU A 127 26.93 18.64 -26.33
C LEU A 127 27.99 18.88 -27.43
N TRP A 128 28.59 20.06 -27.45
CA TRP A 128 29.66 20.38 -28.39
C TRP A 128 30.93 19.56 -28.13
N LEU A 129 31.33 19.46 -26.84
CA LEU A 129 32.48 18.62 -26.42
C LEU A 129 32.26 17.13 -26.75
N GLU A 130 31.06 16.62 -26.53
CA GLU A 130 30.71 15.23 -26.86
C GLU A 130 30.80 14.99 -28.37
N LYS A 131 30.35 15.95 -29.17
CA LYS A 131 30.43 15.87 -30.63
C LYS A 131 31.86 15.94 -31.10
N ASP A 132 32.66 16.88 -30.62
CA ASP A 132 34.08 17.05 -30.92
C ASP A 132 34.89 15.79 -30.60
N GLN A 133 34.66 15.20 -29.42
CA GLN A 133 35.30 13.95 -29.03
C GLN A 133 34.87 12.75 -29.89
N LEU A 134 33.61 12.70 -30.35
CA LEU A 134 33.13 11.62 -31.23
C LEU A 134 33.72 11.72 -32.63
N GLU A 135 33.94 12.93 -33.12
CA GLU A 135 34.59 13.16 -34.44
C GLU A 135 36.09 12.80 -34.43
N LEU A 136 36.74 12.88 -33.26
CA LEU A 136 38.17 12.54 -33.10
C LEU A 136 38.44 11.04 -32.92
N PHE A 137 37.42 10.23 -32.59
CA PHE A 137 37.60 8.82 -32.29
C PHE A 137 36.60 7.93 -33.02
N ASP A 138 36.92 7.45 -34.20
CA ASP A 138 36.12 6.49 -34.99
C ASP A 138 35.63 5.29 -34.18
N VAL A 139 36.43 4.83 -33.21
CA VAL A 139 36.08 3.71 -32.31
C VAL A 139 34.93 4.05 -31.36
N LEU A 140 34.82 5.30 -30.91
CA LEU A 140 33.74 5.74 -30.03
C LEU A 140 32.43 5.89 -30.81
N GLU A 141 32.52 6.38 -32.04
CA GLU A 141 31.37 6.47 -32.94
C GLU A 141 30.84 5.08 -33.30
N GLU A 142 31.73 4.14 -33.64
CA GLU A 142 31.33 2.76 -33.92
C GLU A 142 30.67 2.08 -32.69
N ARG A 143 31.20 2.29 -31.49
CA ARG A 143 30.58 1.80 -30.25
C ARG A 143 29.21 2.39 -30.03
N LYS A 144 29.05 3.71 -30.18
CA LYS A 144 27.76 4.40 -30.03
C LYS A 144 26.73 3.90 -31.04
N ASN A 145 27.16 3.70 -32.27
CA ASN A 145 26.31 3.15 -33.33
C ASN A 145 25.90 1.71 -33.04
N LYS A 146 26.80 0.84 -32.57
CA LYS A 146 26.51 -0.53 -32.14
C LYS A 146 25.55 -0.55 -30.94
N GLU A 147 25.74 0.32 -29.95
CA GLU A 147 24.87 0.44 -28.82
C GLU A 147 23.46 0.91 -29.21
N THR A 148 23.39 1.88 -30.13
CA THR A 148 22.12 2.39 -30.65
C THR A 148 21.37 1.32 -31.45
N GLN A 149 22.08 0.55 -32.25
CA GLN A 149 21.50 -0.58 -32.98
C GLN A 149 21.06 -1.71 -32.04
N ALA A 150 21.87 -2.02 -31.03
CA ALA A 150 21.50 -3.01 -30.02
C ALA A 150 20.22 -2.61 -29.25
N LYS A 151 20.06 -1.34 -28.89
CA LYS A 151 18.83 -0.78 -28.28
C LYS A 151 17.63 -0.81 -29.22
N LYS A 152 17.83 -0.63 -30.52
CA LYS A 152 16.77 -0.76 -31.53
C LYS A 152 16.34 -2.22 -31.74
N ASN A 153 17.31 -3.14 -31.77
CA ASN A 153 17.06 -4.56 -32.00
C ASN A 153 16.50 -5.27 -30.77
N ASN A 154 16.89 -4.82 -29.57
CA ASN A 154 16.39 -5.28 -28.30
C ASN A 154 15.83 -4.07 -27.50
N PRO A 155 14.63 -3.59 -27.83
CA PRO A 155 14.02 -2.54 -27.06
C PRO A 155 13.89 -3.02 -25.62
N PRO A 156 14.22 -2.19 -24.61
CA PRO A 156 14.04 -2.56 -23.24
C PRO A 156 12.60 -3.01 -23.02
N GLN A 157 12.41 -4.17 -22.37
CA GLN A 157 11.07 -4.63 -22.05
C GLN A 157 10.34 -3.49 -21.33
N LYS A 158 9.12 -3.18 -21.79
CA LYS A 158 8.28 -2.17 -21.16
C LYS A 158 7.98 -2.64 -19.73
N GLY A 159 8.78 -2.19 -18.78
CA GLY A 159 8.55 -2.42 -17.36
C GLY A 159 7.28 -1.72 -16.87
N LEU A 160 6.90 -1.98 -15.65
CA LEU A 160 5.81 -1.23 -15.02
C LEU A 160 6.16 0.25 -14.92
N LYS A 161 5.15 1.09 -15.03
CA LYS A 161 5.30 2.53 -14.82
C LYS A 161 5.73 2.80 -13.39
N LYS A 162 6.89 3.46 -13.25
CA LYS A 162 7.37 3.90 -11.94
C LYS A 162 6.54 5.07 -11.45
N ILE A 163 5.99 4.95 -10.26
CA ILE A 163 5.20 5.99 -9.60
C ILE A 163 6.02 6.49 -8.41
N TYR A 164 6.59 7.68 -8.55
CA TYR A 164 7.41 8.31 -7.51
C TYR A 164 6.52 9.00 -6.49
N LEU A 165 6.79 8.76 -5.21
CA LEU A 165 6.01 9.31 -4.10
C LEU A 165 6.59 10.63 -3.56
N ASP A 166 7.78 11.04 -4.03
CA ASP A 166 8.53 12.19 -3.53
C ASP A 166 8.75 12.09 -2.00
N ASP A 167 8.48 13.17 -1.26
CA ASP A 167 8.54 13.21 0.21
C ASP A 167 7.26 12.67 0.89
N LYS A 168 6.31 12.14 0.09
CA LYS A 168 5.01 11.68 0.55
C LYS A 168 5.04 10.18 0.82
N ARG A 169 4.08 9.71 1.60
CA ARG A 169 3.91 8.28 1.85
C ARG A 169 2.66 7.73 1.17
N LEU A 170 2.73 6.48 0.78
CA LEU A 170 1.57 5.76 0.28
C LEU A 170 0.56 5.55 1.43
N GLY A 171 -0.67 5.97 1.22
CA GLY A 171 -1.81 5.75 2.12
C GLY A 171 -2.58 4.49 1.75
N GLY A 172 -3.87 4.65 1.41
CA GLY A 172 -4.69 3.55 0.91
C GLY A 172 -4.20 3.03 -0.43
N LEU A 173 -4.34 1.71 -0.65
CA LEU A 173 -4.00 1.07 -1.90
C LEU A 173 -4.98 -0.09 -2.11
N GLN A 174 -5.78 -0.02 -3.17
CA GLN A 174 -6.77 -1.03 -3.51
C GLN A 174 -6.75 -1.27 -5.02
N VAL A 175 -6.94 -2.49 -5.43
CA VAL A 175 -7.04 -2.87 -6.83
C VAL A 175 -8.47 -3.35 -7.13
N SER A 176 -8.94 -3.07 -8.33
CA SER A 176 -10.22 -3.62 -8.80
C SER A 176 -10.11 -5.14 -8.95
N PRO A 177 -11.21 -5.89 -8.72
CA PRO A 177 -11.19 -7.35 -8.80
C PRO A 177 -10.71 -7.91 -10.15
N ASN A 178 -10.87 -7.15 -11.23
CA ASN A 178 -10.39 -7.50 -12.58
C ASN A 178 -8.94 -7.06 -12.87
N LEU A 179 -8.22 -6.53 -11.88
CA LEU A 179 -6.81 -6.09 -11.95
C LEU A 179 -6.52 -4.93 -12.94
N ASN A 180 -7.54 -4.31 -13.52
CA ASN A 180 -7.35 -3.27 -14.55
C ASN A 180 -7.26 -1.86 -13.98
N MET A 181 -7.81 -1.64 -12.80
CA MET A 181 -7.84 -0.35 -12.13
C MET A 181 -7.25 -0.46 -10.72
N LEU A 182 -6.55 0.58 -10.32
CA LEU A 182 -5.98 0.69 -8.99
C LEU A 182 -6.27 2.09 -8.45
N ILE A 183 -6.81 2.16 -7.24
CA ILE A 183 -6.92 3.40 -6.50
C ILE A 183 -5.89 3.44 -5.39
N TYR A 184 -5.19 4.57 -5.27
CA TYR A 184 -4.25 4.78 -4.19
C TYR A 184 -4.33 6.22 -3.69
N SER A 185 -3.93 6.43 -2.45
CA SER A 185 -3.80 7.76 -1.87
C SER A 185 -2.35 8.05 -1.50
N VAL A 186 -1.98 9.29 -1.61
CA VAL A 186 -0.66 9.80 -1.22
C VAL A 186 -0.87 10.82 -0.10
N VAL A 187 -0.20 10.60 1.01
CA VAL A 187 -0.34 11.40 2.22
C VAL A 187 0.91 12.23 2.44
N GLU A 188 0.72 13.53 2.56
CA GLU A 188 1.75 14.49 2.92
C GLU A 188 1.63 14.89 4.39
N THR A 189 2.70 14.68 5.15
CA THR A 189 2.77 15.09 6.54
C THR A 189 3.57 16.38 6.63
N PRO A 190 2.99 17.46 7.17
CA PRO A 190 3.70 18.72 7.30
C PRO A 190 4.95 18.60 8.17
N LYS A 191 6.09 19.11 7.69
CA LYS A 191 7.37 19.07 8.41
C LYS A 191 7.36 19.88 9.71
N THR A 192 6.44 20.85 9.81
CA THR A 192 6.29 21.74 10.97
C THR A 192 5.28 21.23 11.99
N GLN A 193 4.69 20.06 11.77
CA GLN A 193 3.74 19.48 12.70
C GLN A 193 4.42 19.12 14.02
N LYS A 194 3.89 19.63 15.13
CA LYS A 194 4.37 19.31 16.48
C LYS A 194 3.24 18.68 17.30
N ASN A 195 3.54 17.55 17.88
CA ASN A 195 2.64 16.88 18.82
C ASN A 195 2.80 17.48 20.22
N THR A 196 1.72 17.47 20.98
CA THR A 196 1.81 17.60 22.44
C THR A 196 2.37 16.32 23.02
N ILE A 197 2.97 16.42 24.19
CA ILE A 197 3.51 15.28 24.94
C ILE A 197 2.75 15.15 26.26
N VAL A 198 2.60 13.91 26.73
CA VAL A 198 2.12 13.60 28.06
C VAL A 198 3.24 12.84 28.78
N PRO A 199 3.78 13.39 29.87
CA PRO A 199 4.81 12.69 30.62
C PRO A 199 4.26 11.41 31.25
N ASN A 200 4.95 10.30 31.05
CA ASN A 200 4.70 9.04 31.71
C ASN A 200 5.68 8.89 32.90
N TYR A 201 5.18 9.07 34.10
CA TYR A 201 5.96 8.97 35.33
C TYR A 201 6.05 7.55 35.90
N VAL A 202 5.21 6.64 35.44
CA VAL A 202 5.13 5.27 35.94
C VAL A 202 5.46 4.29 34.81
N ASN A 203 6.73 3.90 34.76
CA ASN A 203 7.22 2.92 33.80
C ASN A 203 8.32 2.05 34.43
N ALA A 204 8.72 0.99 33.74
CA ALA A 204 9.73 0.03 34.23
C ALA A 204 11.16 0.60 34.24
N SER A 205 11.43 1.69 33.52
CA SER A 205 12.77 2.30 33.42
C SER A 205 13.14 3.13 34.64
N GLY A 206 12.12 3.59 35.42
CA GLY A 206 12.30 4.53 36.53
C GLY A 206 12.59 5.98 36.10
N TYR A 207 12.61 6.27 34.80
CA TYR A 207 12.77 7.61 34.24
C TYR A 207 11.48 8.08 33.58
N THR A 208 11.24 9.39 33.58
CA THR A 208 10.10 9.97 32.85
C THR A 208 10.26 9.78 31.35
N GLU A 209 9.24 9.24 30.72
CA GLU A 209 9.16 9.06 29.26
C GLU A 209 8.06 9.96 28.69
N ASP A 210 8.33 10.57 27.54
CA ASP A 210 7.34 11.40 26.85
C ASP A 210 6.48 10.56 25.93
N ILE A 211 5.16 10.51 26.21
CA ILE A 211 4.17 9.87 25.34
C ILE A 211 3.67 10.92 24.34
N PRO A 212 3.88 10.72 23.02
CA PRO A 212 3.30 11.59 22.00
C PRO A 212 1.77 11.58 22.08
N ALA A 213 1.18 12.77 22.17
CA ALA A 213 -0.26 12.96 22.19
C ALA A 213 -0.74 13.65 20.89
N ARG A 214 -1.91 14.23 20.92
CA ARG A 214 -2.52 14.93 19.77
C ARG A 214 -1.66 16.09 19.27
N ASN A 215 -1.84 16.43 18.01
CA ASN A 215 -1.28 17.65 17.46
C ASN A 215 -1.79 18.86 18.24
N LYS A 216 -0.95 19.87 18.39
CA LYS A 216 -1.34 21.14 18.96
C LYS A 216 -2.41 21.80 18.09
N VAL A 217 -3.39 22.44 18.72
CA VAL A 217 -4.43 23.22 18.02
C VAL A 217 -3.76 24.26 17.12
N GLY A 218 -4.22 24.37 15.87
CA GLY A 218 -3.62 25.24 14.86
C GLY A 218 -2.39 24.68 14.15
N SER A 219 -1.94 23.45 14.47
CA SER A 219 -0.89 22.79 13.71
C SER A 219 -1.38 22.44 12.30
N PRO A 220 -0.51 22.55 11.28
CA PRO A 220 -0.84 22.12 9.93
C PRO A 220 -1.33 20.68 9.92
N GLN A 221 -2.39 20.41 9.16
CA GLN A 221 -2.99 19.08 9.05
C GLN A 221 -2.33 18.29 7.93
N MET A 222 -2.32 16.96 8.06
CA MET A 222 -1.95 16.06 6.96
C MET A 222 -2.93 16.25 5.80
N THR A 223 -2.41 16.28 4.60
CA THR A 223 -3.20 16.28 3.37
C THR A 223 -3.13 14.94 2.67
N SER A 224 -4.21 14.55 2.03
CA SER A 224 -4.28 13.30 1.27
C SER A 224 -4.84 13.57 -0.11
N GLU A 225 -4.17 13.05 -1.12
CA GLU A 225 -4.61 13.10 -2.50
C GLU A 225 -4.85 11.67 -3.01
N SER A 226 -5.97 11.47 -3.70
CA SER A 226 -6.30 10.17 -4.28
C SER A 226 -6.04 10.15 -5.78
N TYR A 227 -5.55 9.01 -6.25
CA TYR A 227 -5.21 8.78 -7.65
C TYR A 227 -5.81 7.47 -8.14
N LEU A 228 -6.21 7.45 -9.40
CA LEU A 228 -6.66 6.27 -10.12
C LEU A 228 -5.62 5.91 -11.18
N PHE A 229 -5.09 4.71 -11.13
CA PHE A 229 -4.21 4.16 -12.14
C PHE A 229 -4.98 3.17 -13.01
N ASN A 230 -4.99 3.40 -14.32
CA ASN A 230 -5.52 2.47 -15.31
C ASN A 230 -4.36 1.65 -15.88
N ALA A 231 -4.32 0.36 -15.54
CA ALA A 231 -3.25 -0.54 -15.95
C ALA A 231 -3.25 -0.84 -17.46
N LEU A 232 -4.42 -0.80 -18.11
CA LEU A 232 -4.53 -1.06 -19.55
C LEU A 232 -4.01 0.12 -20.37
N ALA A 233 -4.34 1.35 -19.95
CA ALA A 233 -3.95 2.58 -20.62
C ALA A 233 -2.59 3.13 -20.11
N ASP A 234 -2.00 2.54 -19.08
CA ASP A 234 -0.78 3.00 -18.41
C ASP A 234 -0.85 4.49 -17.99
N THR A 235 -2.03 4.91 -17.49
CA THR A 235 -2.31 6.31 -17.16
C THR A 235 -2.71 6.47 -15.70
N VAL A 236 -2.29 7.60 -15.10
CA VAL A 236 -2.65 7.99 -13.74
C VAL A 236 -3.53 9.23 -13.79
N PHE A 237 -4.64 9.21 -13.11
CA PHE A 237 -5.56 10.33 -12.96
C PHE A 237 -5.65 10.73 -11.51
N LYS A 238 -5.56 12.03 -11.23
CA LYS A 238 -5.85 12.56 -9.90
C LYS A 238 -7.37 12.61 -9.73
N VAL A 239 -7.86 12.03 -8.65
CA VAL A 239 -9.28 12.11 -8.28
C VAL A 239 -9.56 13.51 -7.74
N SER A 240 -10.50 14.21 -8.36
CA SER A 240 -10.89 15.57 -7.96
C SER A 240 -12.29 15.55 -7.35
N SER A 241 -12.43 16.23 -6.22
CA SER A 241 -13.74 16.49 -5.60
C SER A 241 -14.43 17.74 -6.17
N LYS A 242 -13.74 18.50 -7.03
CA LYS A 242 -14.32 19.70 -7.64
C LYS A 242 -15.58 19.36 -8.43
N GLY A 243 -16.63 20.13 -8.21
CA GLY A 243 -17.92 19.93 -8.90
C GLY A 243 -18.86 18.93 -8.21
N LEU A 244 -18.49 18.32 -7.08
CA LEU A 244 -19.43 17.53 -6.30
C LEU A 244 -20.51 18.44 -5.69
N PRO A 245 -21.82 18.14 -5.91
CA PRO A 245 -22.89 18.95 -5.39
C PRO A 245 -22.83 19.08 -3.86
N GLY A 246 -22.85 20.29 -3.36
CA GLY A 246 -22.92 20.58 -1.93
C GLY A 246 -21.58 20.61 -1.19
N LEU A 247 -20.47 20.23 -1.82
CA LEU A 247 -19.16 20.21 -1.15
C LEU A 247 -18.66 21.62 -0.77
N GLU A 248 -18.97 22.60 -1.61
CA GLU A 248 -18.60 24.01 -1.40
C GLU A 248 -19.66 24.82 -0.65
N LYS A 249 -20.77 24.16 -0.26
CA LYS A 249 -21.83 24.80 0.50
C LYS A 249 -21.57 24.71 1.99
N PHE A 250 -21.63 25.81 2.67
CA PHE A 250 -21.57 25.80 4.12
C PHE A 250 -22.78 25.05 4.69
N PRO A 251 -22.59 24.24 5.74
CA PRO A 251 -23.69 23.62 6.47
C PRO A 251 -24.71 24.66 6.93
N ALA A 252 -26.00 24.31 7.00
CA ALA A 252 -27.08 25.24 7.31
C ALA A 252 -26.89 25.95 8.66
N TYR A 253 -26.27 25.28 9.64
CA TYR A 253 -26.03 25.85 10.97
C TYR A 253 -25.06 27.06 10.97
N PHE A 254 -24.26 27.23 9.91
CA PHE A 254 -23.40 28.43 9.80
C PHE A 254 -24.21 29.74 9.79
N LYS A 255 -25.48 29.69 9.44
CA LYS A 255 -26.37 30.86 9.50
C LYS A 255 -26.63 31.32 10.94
N ASP A 256 -26.53 30.41 11.89
CA ASP A 256 -26.77 30.69 13.31
C ASP A 256 -25.55 31.35 13.99
N TYR A 257 -24.40 31.38 13.28
CA TYR A 257 -23.13 31.93 13.76
C TYR A 257 -22.61 33.06 12.84
N PRO A 258 -23.24 34.26 12.85
CA PRO A 258 -22.93 35.36 11.91
C PRO A 258 -21.50 35.92 12.05
N LYS A 259 -20.78 35.59 13.12
CA LYS A 259 -19.42 36.07 13.42
C LYS A 259 -18.30 35.09 13.11
N ILE A 260 -18.55 34.09 12.30
CA ILE A 260 -17.46 33.23 11.83
C ILE A 260 -16.63 34.04 10.83
N ASP A 261 -15.42 34.35 11.25
CA ASP A 261 -14.47 35.18 10.52
C ASP A 261 -14.17 34.60 9.12
N SER A 262 -13.90 35.48 8.17
CA SER A 262 -13.53 35.14 6.79
C SER A 262 -12.29 34.23 6.68
N ALA A 263 -11.49 34.13 7.76
CA ALA A 263 -10.36 33.17 7.87
C ALA A 263 -10.77 31.71 8.03
N THR A 264 -12.05 31.45 8.36
CA THR A 264 -12.61 30.08 8.49
C THR A 264 -13.42 29.71 7.26
N LYS A 265 -13.52 30.58 6.28
CA LYS A 265 -14.08 30.38 4.95
C LYS A 265 -12.95 29.87 4.04
#